data_9edeca0fe2ffa2592e09e00149688e37
#
_entry.id   9edeca0fe2ffa2592e09e00149688e37
#
_cell.length_a   1.000
_cell.length_b   1.000
_cell.length_c   1.000
_cell.angle_alpha   90.00
_cell.angle_beta   90.00
_cell.angle_gamma   90.00
#
_symmetry.space_group_name_H-M   'P 1'
#
loop_
_entity.id
_entity.type
_entity.pdbx_description
1 polymer ?
#
loop_
_entity_poly.entity_id
_entity_poly.type
_entity_poly.pdbx_seq_one_letter_code
_entity_poly.pdbx_strand_id
1 'polypeptide(L)'
;TGAAQGGVNYDKLVDQFGCQRIAPRSSTASRTSRPDHHITSSAAGSSLPTATDLNQILDLYEQGEKFYLYTGRGPSSESLHLGHLVPFMFTKYLQDAFKVPVVIQLTDDEKFLWKDLSIAESKRLARENAKDIIACGFDVERTFIFSDFQYVGGPFYENMMQVAKRVTFNTIRGTFGFTPEDHIGKCCFPPVQAAPSFASSFPHLFGGNDQLRCLIPCAIDQNFL
;
A
#
# COMPACT_ATOMS: atom_id res chain seq x y z
N THR A 1 -2.90 10.97 19.91
CA THR A 1 -4.15 11.08 20.62
C THR A 1 -4.67 12.50 20.59
N GLY A 2 -5.45 12.82 19.62
CA GLY A 2 -6.12 14.11 19.44
C GLY A 2 -6.71 14.11 18.04
N ALA A 3 -7.85 13.42 17.86
CA ALA A 3 -8.67 13.59 16.67
C ALA A 3 -9.12 15.04 16.66
N ALA A 4 -8.45 15.88 15.89
CA ALA A 4 -8.94 17.19 15.56
C ALA A 4 -10.28 17.00 14.84
N GLN A 5 -11.35 17.53 15.41
CA GLN A 5 -12.64 17.74 14.76
C GLN A 5 -12.46 18.74 13.61
N GLY A 6 -12.00 18.27 12.47
CA GLY A 6 -11.88 19.02 11.24
C GLY A 6 -11.61 18.03 10.14
N GLY A 7 -12.50 17.95 9.15
CA GLY A 7 -12.32 17.08 7.99
C GLY A 7 -10.95 17.27 7.34
N VAL A 8 -10.43 16.24 6.69
CA VAL A 8 -9.13 16.28 6.00
C VAL A 8 -9.11 17.45 5.01
N ASN A 9 -8.16 18.35 5.16
CA ASN A 9 -8.00 19.48 4.24
C ASN A 9 -7.21 19.01 3.01
N TYR A 10 -7.91 18.65 1.96
CA TYR A 10 -7.34 18.15 0.70
C TYR A 10 -6.49 19.19 -0.04
N ASP A 11 -6.81 20.49 0.11
CA ASP A 11 -6.03 21.57 -0.53
C ASP A 11 -4.61 21.63 0.06
N LYS A 12 -4.49 21.40 1.37
CA LYS A 12 -3.19 21.32 2.04
C LYS A 12 -2.31 20.19 1.53
N LEU A 13 -2.91 19.06 1.13
CA LEU A 13 -2.17 17.94 0.55
C LEU A 13 -1.63 18.25 -0.85
N VAL A 14 -2.41 18.95 -1.65
CA VAL A 14 -1.96 19.42 -2.97
C VAL A 14 -0.82 20.41 -2.83
N ASP A 15 -0.99 21.40 -1.94
CA ASP A 15 -0.05 22.53 -1.82
C ASP A 15 1.25 22.17 -1.11
N GLN A 16 1.21 21.29 -0.10
CA GLN A 16 2.36 21.02 0.77
C GLN A 16 3.07 19.69 0.46
N PHE A 17 2.37 18.71 -0.11
CA PHE A 17 2.88 17.36 -0.31
C PHE A 17 2.97 16.95 -1.79
N GLY A 18 2.72 17.87 -2.72
CA GLY A 18 2.84 17.63 -4.16
C GLY A 18 1.81 16.65 -4.73
N CYS A 19 0.73 16.37 -3.98
CA CYS A 19 -0.35 15.52 -4.47
C CYS A 19 -1.11 16.20 -5.59
N GLN A 20 -1.52 15.45 -6.59
CA GLN A 20 -2.35 15.93 -7.70
C GLN A 20 -3.78 15.42 -7.55
N ARG A 21 -4.75 16.28 -7.81
CA ARG A 21 -6.15 15.85 -7.92
C ARG A 21 -6.33 15.02 -9.18
N ILE A 22 -6.98 13.87 -9.06
CA ILE A 22 -7.32 13.05 -10.21
C ILE A 22 -8.48 13.72 -10.94
N ALA A 23 -8.20 14.37 -12.07
CA ALA A 23 -9.21 14.91 -12.95
C ALA A 23 -9.76 13.79 -13.88
N PRO A 24 -11.06 13.84 -14.25
CA PRO A 24 -11.57 12.97 -15.31
C PRO A 24 -10.76 13.23 -16.58
N ARG A 25 -10.12 12.21 -17.14
CA ARG A 25 -9.49 12.33 -18.46
C ARG A 25 -10.58 12.61 -19.49
N SER A 26 -10.51 13.74 -20.18
CA SER A 26 -11.40 14.02 -21.31
C SER A 26 -11.14 12.98 -22.41
N SER A 27 -12.11 12.15 -22.69
CA SER A 27 -12.06 11.11 -23.73
C SER A 27 -12.07 11.73 -25.13
N THR A 28 -10.96 12.29 -25.57
CA THR A 28 -10.70 12.70 -26.95
C THR A 28 -9.49 11.96 -27.51
N ALA A 29 -9.44 10.66 -27.31
CA ALA A 29 -8.54 9.79 -28.04
C ALA A 29 -9.27 8.53 -28.44
N SER A 30 -9.58 8.44 -29.73
CA SER A 30 -9.89 7.27 -30.56
C SER A 30 -10.50 6.05 -29.85
N ARG A 31 -11.79 5.88 -30.04
CA ARG A 31 -12.54 4.65 -29.83
C ARG A 31 -11.98 3.52 -30.68
N THR A 32 -11.11 2.71 -30.15
CA THR A 32 -10.85 1.36 -30.66
C THR A 32 -10.92 0.37 -29.51
N SER A 33 -12.09 -0.27 -29.42
CA SER A 33 -12.39 -1.61 -28.89
C SER A 33 -11.60 -2.10 -27.67
N ARG A 34 -11.93 -1.59 -26.48
CA ARG A 34 -11.84 -2.32 -25.21
C ARG A 34 -13.03 -1.92 -24.32
N PRO A 35 -13.63 -2.85 -23.53
CA PRO A 35 -14.81 -2.55 -22.72
C PRO A 35 -14.52 -1.43 -21.71
N ASP A 36 -15.45 -0.48 -21.67
CA ASP A 36 -15.42 0.72 -20.84
C ASP A 36 -15.21 0.41 -19.35
N HIS A 37 -13.98 0.55 -18.88
CA HIS A 37 -13.71 0.64 -17.45
C HIS A 37 -13.56 2.11 -17.07
N HIS A 38 -14.69 2.79 -16.86
CA HIS A 38 -14.69 4.06 -16.17
C HIS A 38 -14.32 3.82 -14.71
N ILE A 39 -13.20 4.42 -14.26
CA ILE A 39 -12.95 4.61 -12.83
C ILE A 39 -13.97 5.65 -12.37
N THR A 40 -15.18 5.20 -12.09
CA THR A 40 -16.19 6.08 -11.48
C THR A 40 -15.85 6.22 -10.00
N SER A 41 -15.65 7.44 -9.55
CA SER A 41 -15.49 7.85 -8.16
C SER A 41 -16.76 7.63 -7.32
N SER A 42 -17.33 6.44 -7.37
CA SER A 42 -18.58 6.07 -6.71
C SER A 42 -18.38 5.29 -5.42
N ALA A 43 -17.32 5.55 -4.69
CA ALA A 43 -17.18 5.01 -3.35
C ALA A 43 -17.10 6.15 -2.33
N ALA A 44 -18.25 6.40 -1.70
CA ALA A 44 -18.42 7.08 -0.42
C ALA A 44 -17.72 8.44 -0.22
N GLY A 45 -18.44 9.51 -0.45
CA GLY A 45 -18.08 10.83 0.07
C GLY A 45 -17.29 11.69 -0.92
N SER A 46 -17.67 12.94 -0.98
CA SER A 46 -17.30 14.00 -1.92
C SER A 46 -15.81 14.41 -1.95
N SER A 47 -14.87 13.50 -1.78
CA SER A 47 -13.45 13.80 -1.87
C SER A 47 -12.85 13.08 -3.08
N LEU A 48 -12.39 13.86 -4.05
CA LEU A 48 -11.61 13.35 -5.18
C LEU A 48 -10.31 12.71 -4.64
N PRO A 49 -9.99 11.48 -5.06
CA PRO A 49 -8.72 10.88 -4.68
C PRO A 49 -7.56 11.75 -5.16
N THR A 50 -6.54 11.86 -4.33
CA THR A 50 -5.28 12.51 -4.68
C THR A 50 -4.22 11.42 -4.90
N ALA A 51 -3.34 11.62 -5.86
CA ALA A 51 -2.25 10.70 -6.15
C ALA A 51 -1.00 11.47 -6.58
N THR A 52 0.14 10.96 -6.20
CA THR A 52 1.41 11.29 -6.82
C THR A 52 1.64 10.29 -7.97
N ASP A 53 2.12 10.76 -9.09
CA ASP A 53 2.55 9.94 -10.25
C ASP A 53 1.52 8.98 -10.89
N LEU A 54 0.24 9.01 -10.47
CA LEU A 54 -0.79 8.14 -11.05
C LEU A 54 -0.90 8.34 -12.57
N ASN A 55 -0.82 9.58 -13.03
CA ASN A 55 -0.88 9.86 -14.47
C ASN A 55 0.25 9.19 -15.23
N GLN A 56 1.47 9.16 -14.68
CA GLN A 56 2.60 8.47 -15.30
C GLN A 56 2.36 6.96 -15.40
N ILE A 57 1.81 6.34 -14.34
CA ILE A 57 1.48 4.91 -14.34
C ILE A 57 0.41 4.60 -15.40
N LEU A 58 -0.62 5.46 -15.50
CA LEU A 58 -1.68 5.28 -16.49
C LEU A 58 -1.18 5.49 -17.92
N ASP A 59 -0.31 6.48 -18.17
CA ASP A 59 0.30 6.73 -19.48
C ASP A 59 1.15 5.53 -19.93
N LEU A 60 1.93 4.94 -19.03
CA LEU A 60 2.71 3.73 -19.30
C LEU A 60 1.82 2.52 -19.54
N TYR A 61 0.73 2.38 -18.76
CA TYR A 61 -0.23 1.30 -18.96
C TYR A 61 -0.94 1.38 -20.31
N GLU A 62 -1.29 2.59 -20.78
CA GLU A 62 -1.82 2.82 -22.14
C GLU A 62 -0.82 2.43 -23.25
N GLN A 63 0.48 2.53 -22.96
CA GLN A 63 1.56 2.09 -23.86
C GLN A 63 1.81 0.57 -23.80
N GLY A 64 1.09 -0.16 -22.94
CA GLY A 64 1.20 -1.60 -22.78
C GLY A 64 2.14 -2.05 -21.66
N GLU A 65 2.76 -1.11 -20.95
CA GLU A 65 3.56 -1.41 -19.76
C GLU A 65 2.67 -1.87 -18.61
N LYS A 66 3.20 -2.79 -17.80
CA LYS A 66 2.49 -3.30 -16.62
C LYS A 66 2.92 -2.54 -15.37
N PHE A 67 2.09 -2.63 -14.34
CA PHE A 67 2.39 -2.22 -12.97
C PHE A 67 1.83 -3.26 -12.00
N TYR A 68 2.10 -3.14 -10.72
CA TYR A 68 1.46 -3.97 -9.71
C TYR A 68 0.86 -3.09 -8.60
N LEU A 69 -0.06 -3.66 -7.86
CA LEU A 69 -0.68 -3.02 -6.69
C LEU A 69 -0.01 -3.53 -5.42
N TYR A 70 0.20 -2.63 -4.48
CA TYR A 70 0.63 -2.98 -3.14
C TYR A 70 -0.32 -2.40 -2.11
N THR A 71 -0.71 -3.19 -1.15
CA THR A 71 -1.45 -2.77 0.04
C THR A 71 -1.01 -3.59 1.25
N GLY A 72 -1.30 -3.12 2.45
CA GLY A 72 -0.88 -3.81 3.66
C GLY A 72 -1.95 -3.80 4.75
N ARG A 73 -1.74 -4.67 5.74
CA ARG A 73 -2.55 -4.78 6.93
C ARG A 73 -1.70 -5.09 8.15
N GLY A 74 -1.84 -4.25 9.20
CA GLY A 74 -1.33 -4.58 10.52
C GLY A 74 -2.36 -5.42 11.30
N PRO A 75 -2.15 -6.73 11.44
CA PRO A 75 -3.09 -7.65 12.06
C PRO A 75 -3.11 -7.46 13.58
N SER A 76 -4.03 -6.67 14.09
CA SER A 76 -4.14 -6.36 15.52
C SER A 76 -5.37 -6.95 16.21
N SER A 77 -6.22 -7.65 15.45
CA SER A 77 -7.45 -8.31 15.91
C SER A 77 -7.70 -9.55 15.05
N GLU A 78 -8.55 -10.46 15.52
CA GLU A 78 -8.84 -11.71 14.81
C GLU A 78 -9.59 -11.51 13.50
N SER A 79 -10.40 -10.47 13.39
CA SER A 79 -11.24 -10.23 12.21
C SER A 79 -11.12 -8.78 11.72
N LEU A 80 -11.41 -8.60 10.44
CA LEU A 80 -11.52 -7.30 9.82
C LEU A 80 -12.93 -6.74 10.03
N HIS A 81 -13.02 -5.49 10.46
CA HIS A 81 -14.28 -4.75 10.40
C HIS A 81 -14.42 -4.02 9.06
N LEU A 82 -15.62 -3.49 8.78
CA LEU A 82 -15.95 -2.87 7.50
C LEU A 82 -14.95 -1.79 7.06
N GLY A 83 -14.49 -0.96 8.00
CA GLY A 83 -13.49 0.08 7.70
C GLY A 83 -12.14 -0.48 7.21
N HIS A 84 -11.80 -1.69 7.63
CA HIS A 84 -10.60 -2.40 7.15
C HIS A 84 -10.81 -3.07 5.78
N LEU A 85 -12.05 -3.48 5.48
CA LEU A 85 -12.37 -4.15 4.22
C LEU A 85 -12.41 -3.19 3.03
N VAL A 86 -12.82 -1.93 3.24
CA VAL A 86 -12.94 -0.94 2.16
C VAL A 86 -11.65 -0.79 1.33
N PRO A 87 -10.44 -0.61 1.91
CA PRO A 87 -9.21 -0.55 1.14
C PRO A 87 -8.95 -1.82 0.31
N PHE A 88 -9.26 -3.01 0.86
CA PHE A 88 -9.10 -4.27 0.12
C PHE A 88 -10.11 -4.39 -1.03
N MET A 89 -11.36 -4.03 -0.82
CA MET A 89 -12.38 -4.01 -1.87
C MET A 89 -12.01 -3.04 -2.99
N PHE A 90 -11.45 -1.89 -2.65
CA PHE A 90 -10.95 -0.93 -3.64
C PHE A 90 -9.74 -1.47 -4.42
N THR A 91 -8.78 -2.07 -3.71
CA THR A 91 -7.62 -2.72 -4.35
C THR A 91 -8.06 -3.88 -5.25
N LYS A 92 -9.05 -4.67 -4.81
CA LYS A 92 -9.66 -5.73 -5.62
C LYS A 92 -10.30 -5.17 -6.89
N TYR A 93 -11.05 -4.09 -6.77
CA TYR A 93 -11.64 -3.40 -7.93
C TYR A 93 -10.54 -2.97 -8.93
N LEU A 94 -9.45 -2.39 -8.46
CA LEU A 94 -8.32 -2.01 -9.33
C LEU A 94 -7.66 -3.24 -9.97
N GLN A 95 -7.48 -4.33 -9.21
CA GLN A 95 -6.97 -5.59 -9.77
C GLN A 95 -7.84 -6.08 -10.92
N ASP A 96 -9.16 -6.06 -10.74
CA ASP A 96 -10.11 -6.52 -11.77
C ASP A 96 -10.12 -5.61 -13.00
N ALA A 97 -10.05 -4.30 -12.78
CA ALA A 97 -10.07 -3.32 -13.86
C ALA A 97 -8.78 -3.39 -14.72
N PHE A 98 -7.62 -3.42 -14.09
CA PHE A 98 -6.33 -3.37 -14.79
C PHE A 98 -5.72 -4.75 -15.07
N LYS A 99 -6.25 -5.82 -14.46
CA LYS A 99 -5.73 -7.19 -14.60
C LYS A 99 -4.24 -7.29 -14.22
N VAL A 100 -3.85 -6.61 -13.16
CA VAL A 100 -2.47 -6.50 -12.67
C VAL A 100 -2.24 -7.33 -11.41
N PRO A 101 -0.98 -7.70 -11.10
CA PRO A 101 -0.64 -8.37 -9.85
C PRO A 101 -0.92 -7.50 -8.62
N VAL A 102 -1.21 -8.15 -7.49
CA VAL A 102 -1.38 -7.52 -6.18
C VAL A 102 -0.46 -8.19 -5.18
N VAL A 103 0.25 -7.37 -4.42
CA VAL A 103 1.06 -7.80 -3.28
C VAL A 103 0.39 -7.27 -2.01
N ILE A 104 0.15 -8.15 -1.04
CA ILE A 104 -0.49 -7.81 0.24
C ILE A 104 0.43 -8.20 1.37
N GLN A 105 0.90 -7.20 2.12
CA GLN A 105 1.76 -7.37 3.28
C GLN A 105 0.92 -7.45 4.57
N LEU A 106 1.22 -8.43 5.39
CA LEU A 106 0.71 -8.53 6.76
C LEU A 106 1.85 -8.18 7.72
N THR A 107 1.77 -6.98 8.30
CA THR A 107 2.82 -6.42 9.18
C THR A 107 2.66 -6.94 10.61
N ASP A 108 2.88 -8.24 10.78
CA ASP A 108 2.79 -8.92 12.08
C ASP A 108 3.97 -8.57 13.01
N ASP A 109 5.11 -8.21 12.46
CA ASP A 109 6.26 -7.65 13.17
C ASP A 109 5.97 -6.23 13.71
N GLU A 110 5.31 -5.37 12.94
CA GLU A 110 4.86 -4.06 13.41
C GLU A 110 3.93 -4.22 14.62
N LYS A 111 2.96 -5.12 14.56
CA LYS A 111 2.02 -5.31 15.68
C LYS A 111 2.69 -5.87 16.93
N PHE A 112 3.69 -6.73 16.76
CA PHE A 112 4.55 -7.17 17.86
C PHE A 112 5.31 -5.98 18.48
N LEU A 113 5.82 -5.06 17.67
CA LEU A 113 6.59 -3.91 18.12
C LEU A 113 5.74 -2.81 18.80
N TRP A 114 4.48 -2.65 18.39
CA TRP A 114 3.61 -1.57 18.89
C TRP A 114 2.63 -2.02 19.99
N LYS A 115 2.43 -3.31 20.17
CA LYS A 115 1.46 -3.88 21.12
C LYS A 115 2.12 -4.93 22.01
N ASP A 116 1.52 -5.16 23.16
CA ASP A 116 1.90 -6.26 24.03
C ASP A 116 1.35 -7.59 23.48
N LEU A 117 2.03 -8.09 22.44
CA LEU A 117 1.72 -9.36 21.77
C LEU A 117 2.96 -10.24 21.74
N SER A 118 2.80 -11.55 21.90
CA SER A 118 3.86 -12.49 21.57
C SER A 118 4.03 -12.64 20.06
N ILE A 119 5.21 -13.04 19.60
CA ILE A 119 5.46 -13.36 18.17
C ILE A 119 4.47 -14.45 17.68
N ALA A 120 4.21 -15.45 18.50
CA ALA A 120 3.27 -16.52 18.16
C ALA A 120 1.85 -15.98 17.94
N GLU A 121 1.40 -15.06 18.79
CA GLU A 121 0.08 -14.45 18.67
C GLU A 121 0.02 -13.50 17.47
N SER A 122 1.05 -12.69 17.22
CA SER A 122 1.11 -11.83 16.02
C SER A 122 1.00 -12.65 14.71
N LYS A 123 1.73 -13.77 14.64
CA LYS A 123 1.62 -14.72 13.51
C LYS A 123 0.25 -15.37 13.41
N ARG A 124 -0.39 -15.69 14.54
CA ARG A 124 -1.75 -16.23 14.54
C ARG A 124 -2.74 -15.22 13.98
N LEU A 125 -2.70 -13.98 14.46
CA LEU A 125 -3.57 -12.90 13.97
C LEU A 125 -3.35 -12.61 12.50
N ALA A 126 -2.10 -12.67 12.01
CA ALA A 126 -1.81 -12.52 10.59
C ALA A 126 -2.53 -13.57 9.73
N ARG A 127 -2.53 -14.84 10.18
CA ARG A 127 -3.24 -15.92 9.48
C ARG A 127 -4.76 -15.72 9.46
N GLU A 128 -5.35 -15.26 10.57
CA GLU A 128 -6.79 -14.98 10.61
C GLU A 128 -7.15 -13.81 9.68
N ASN A 129 -6.39 -12.72 9.69
CA ASN A 129 -6.61 -11.61 8.78
C ASN A 129 -6.40 -12.00 7.30
N ALA A 130 -5.46 -12.92 7.00
CA ALA A 130 -5.28 -13.43 5.64
C ALA A 130 -6.55 -14.12 5.12
N LYS A 131 -7.27 -14.87 5.96
CA LYS A 131 -8.53 -15.53 5.57
C LYS A 131 -9.60 -14.51 5.15
N ASP A 132 -9.75 -13.44 5.91
CA ASP A 132 -10.70 -12.35 5.59
C ASP A 132 -10.33 -11.65 4.28
N ILE A 133 -9.02 -11.43 4.07
CA ILE A 133 -8.51 -10.81 2.82
C ILE A 133 -8.76 -11.73 1.62
N ILE A 134 -8.51 -13.03 1.76
CA ILE A 134 -8.83 -14.02 0.72
C ILE A 134 -10.32 -14.04 0.41
N ALA A 135 -11.17 -13.91 1.43
CA ALA A 135 -12.63 -13.84 1.27
C ALA A 135 -13.10 -12.60 0.49
N CYS A 136 -12.27 -11.55 0.36
CA CYS A 136 -12.56 -10.42 -0.55
C CYS A 136 -12.57 -10.83 -2.04
N GLY A 137 -12.10 -12.02 -2.38
CA GLY A 137 -12.19 -12.59 -3.72
C GLY A 137 -11.13 -12.11 -4.70
N PHE A 138 -9.94 -11.78 -4.23
CA PHE A 138 -8.78 -11.49 -5.08
C PHE A 138 -8.49 -12.63 -6.05
N ASP A 139 -7.96 -12.30 -7.22
CA ASP A 139 -7.50 -13.28 -8.21
C ASP A 139 -6.29 -14.05 -7.66
N VAL A 140 -6.45 -15.36 -7.46
CA VAL A 140 -5.45 -16.23 -6.85
C VAL A 140 -4.15 -16.29 -7.66
N GLU A 141 -4.26 -16.28 -9.00
CA GLU A 141 -3.10 -16.37 -9.91
C GLU A 141 -2.27 -15.07 -9.94
N ARG A 142 -2.85 -13.96 -9.44
CA ARG A 142 -2.24 -12.64 -9.48
C ARG A 142 -2.13 -11.98 -8.11
N THR A 143 -2.30 -12.73 -7.02
CA THR A 143 -2.23 -12.17 -5.67
C THR A 143 -1.21 -12.91 -4.83
N PHE A 144 -0.29 -12.17 -4.25
CA PHE A 144 0.69 -12.66 -3.30
C PHE A 144 0.44 -12.03 -1.93
N ILE A 145 0.08 -12.85 -0.94
CA ILE A 145 -0.11 -12.44 0.45
C ILE A 145 1.03 -13.00 1.27
N PHE A 146 1.72 -12.17 2.04
CA PHE A 146 2.80 -12.60 2.90
C PHE A 146 2.77 -11.93 4.28
N SER A 147 3.35 -12.59 5.26
CA SER A 147 3.59 -12.08 6.61
C SER A 147 5.07 -11.71 6.75
N ASP A 148 5.37 -10.60 7.40
CA ASP A 148 6.73 -10.11 7.55
C ASP A 148 7.62 -11.12 8.26
N PHE A 149 7.16 -11.71 9.37
CA PHE A 149 7.91 -12.74 10.09
C PHE A 149 8.23 -14.00 9.28
N GLN A 150 7.59 -14.21 8.14
CA GLN A 150 7.81 -15.40 7.31
C GLN A 150 8.59 -15.09 6.03
N TYR A 151 8.47 -13.89 5.50
CA TYR A 151 8.97 -13.54 4.17
C TYR A 151 10.20 -12.63 4.19
N VAL A 152 10.32 -11.72 5.18
CA VAL A 152 11.39 -10.72 5.19
C VAL A 152 12.77 -11.38 5.20
N GLY A 153 13.51 -11.21 4.11
CA GLY A 153 14.83 -11.80 3.91
C GLY A 153 15.28 -11.63 2.44
N GLY A 154 16.47 -12.09 2.11
CA GLY A 154 16.99 -12.06 0.75
C GLY A 154 16.83 -10.71 0.04
N PRO A 155 16.31 -10.67 -1.20
CA PRO A 155 16.14 -9.42 -1.97
C PRO A 155 15.26 -8.38 -1.28
N PHE A 156 14.26 -8.81 -0.51
CA PHE A 156 13.44 -7.90 0.29
C PHE A 156 14.28 -7.17 1.34
N TYR A 157 15.13 -7.91 2.06
CA TYR A 157 16.03 -7.32 3.05
C TYR A 157 17.06 -6.36 2.41
N GLU A 158 17.56 -6.67 1.22
CA GLU A 158 18.46 -5.78 0.48
C GLU A 158 17.79 -4.43 0.19
N ASN A 159 16.52 -4.43 -0.23
CA ASN A 159 15.76 -3.20 -0.43
C ASN A 159 15.51 -2.44 0.88
N MET A 160 15.20 -3.14 1.97
CA MET A 160 15.11 -2.51 3.29
C MET A 160 16.40 -1.77 3.64
N MET A 161 17.56 -2.38 3.40
CA MET A 161 18.85 -1.74 3.67
C MET A 161 19.11 -0.55 2.76
N GLN A 162 18.70 -0.59 1.51
CA GLN A 162 18.79 0.54 0.59
C GLN A 162 17.93 1.72 1.06
N VAL A 163 16.70 1.46 1.51
CA VAL A 163 15.81 2.49 2.09
C VAL A 163 16.42 3.05 3.38
N ALA A 164 16.83 2.17 4.31
CA ALA A 164 17.42 2.57 5.58
C ALA A 164 18.65 3.47 5.40
N LYS A 165 19.45 3.25 4.35
CA LYS A 165 20.63 4.08 4.03
C LYS A 165 20.25 5.49 3.54
N ARG A 166 19.05 5.68 2.96
CA ARG A 166 18.62 6.95 2.38
C ARG A 166 17.76 7.80 3.31
N VAL A 167 17.10 7.17 4.28
CA VAL A 167 16.20 7.85 5.22
C VAL A 167 16.91 8.14 6.53
N THR A 168 16.89 9.39 6.98
CA THR A 168 17.55 9.78 8.23
C THR A 168 16.67 9.52 9.45
N PHE A 169 17.28 9.35 10.62
CA PHE A 169 16.56 9.24 11.89
C PHE A 169 15.63 10.45 12.12
N ASN A 170 16.09 11.66 11.80
CA ASN A 170 15.26 12.85 11.97
C ASN A 170 14.02 12.83 11.07
N THR A 171 14.15 12.29 9.86
CA THR A 171 13.00 12.12 8.93
C THR A 171 11.96 11.19 9.55
N ILE A 172 12.36 9.99 9.97
CA ILE A 172 11.42 9.02 10.56
C ILE A 172 10.83 9.52 11.87
N ARG A 173 11.63 10.18 12.69
CA ARG A 173 11.15 10.79 13.94
C ARG A 173 10.10 11.86 13.67
N GLY A 174 10.30 12.73 12.69
CA GLY A 174 9.34 13.77 12.32
C GLY A 174 8.05 13.22 11.75
N THR A 175 8.15 12.15 10.95
CA THR A 175 7.00 11.50 10.29
C THR A 175 6.16 10.68 11.27
N PHE A 176 6.80 9.86 12.10
CA PHE A 176 6.11 8.90 12.99
C PHE A 176 5.95 9.39 14.44
N GLY A 177 6.57 10.53 14.78
CA GLY A 177 6.50 11.09 16.13
C GLY A 177 7.29 10.30 17.18
N PHE A 178 8.36 9.59 16.77
CA PHE A 178 9.17 8.81 17.70
C PHE A 178 9.89 9.70 18.71
N THR A 179 10.00 9.19 19.93
CA THR A 179 10.66 9.82 21.06
C THR A 179 11.92 9.03 21.45
N PRO A 180 12.84 9.59 22.25
CA PRO A 180 14.01 8.86 22.73
C PRO A 180 13.67 7.64 23.59
N GLU A 181 12.47 7.55 24.15
CA GLU A 181 11.97 6.45 24.97
C GLU A 181 11.44 5.28 24.14
N ASP A 182 11.20 5.49 22.84
CA ASP A 182 10.76 4.41 21.95
C ASP A 182 11.90 3.42 21.69
N HIS A 183 11.57 2.13 21.73
CA HIS A 183 12.57 1.10 21.45
C HIS A 183 12.98 1.10 19.97
N ILE A 184 14.20 0.68 19.71
CA ILE A 184 14.80 0.74 18.36
C ILE A 184 14.03 -0.02 17.31
N GLY A 185 13.27 -1.07 17.68
CA GLY A 185 12.44 -1.84 16.76
C GLY A 185 11.46 -0.98 15.98
N LYS A 186 10.82 0.00 16.65
CA LYS A 186 9.91 0.96 15.98
C LYS A 186 10.62 1.77 14.90
N CYS A 187 11.86 2.19 15.17
CA CYS A 187 12.67 2.96 14.21
C CYS A 187 13.13 2.12 13.01
N CYS A 188 13.19 0.79 13.17
CA CYS A 188 13.61 -0.13 12.11
C CYS A 188 12.46 -0.53 11.17
N PHE A 189 11.20 -0.29 11.55
CA PHE A 189 10.03 -0.73 10.78
C PHE A 189 9.78 0.05 9.48
N PRO A 190 9.98 1.38 9.37
CA PRO A 190 9.69 2.11 8.13
C PRO A 190 10.32 1.54 6.86
N PRO A 191 11.58 1.06 6.86
CA PRO A 191 12.15 0.36 5.71
C PRO A 191 11.43 -0.95 5.35
N VAL A 192 10.87 -1.67 6.32
CA VAL A 192 10.08 -2.89 6.09
C VAL A 192 8.81 -2.55 5.33
N GLN A 193 8.13 -1.49 5.74
CA GLN A 193 6.90 -1.02 5.09
C GLN A 193 7.15 -0.46 3.68
N ALA A 194 8.31 0.13 3.43
CA ALA A 194 8.65 0.70 2.13
C ALA A 194 9.13 -0.35 1.11
N ALA A 195 9.77 -1.43 1.56
CA ALA A 195 10.37 -2.44 0.68
C ALA A 195 9.41 -3.07 -0.34
N PRO A 196 8.12 -3.33 -0.03
CA PRO A 196 7.18 -3.89 -1.00
C PRO A 196 6.84 -2.98 -2.19
N SER A 197 7.17 -1.71 -2.13
CA SER A 197 6.99 -0.79 -3.27
C SER A 197 8.04 -0.97 -4.38
N PHE A 198 9.06 -1.80 -4.14
CA PHE A 198 10.10 -2.11 -5.11
C PHE A 198 9.90 -3.53 -5.67
N ALA A 199 9.73 -3.66 -6.98
CA ALA A 199 9.51 -4.94 -7.65
C ALA A 199 10.66 -5.95 -7.40
N SER A 200 11.89 -5.44 -7.21
CA SER A 200 13.06 -6.25 -6.87
C SER A 200 12.95 -6.97 -5.51
N SER A 201 12.00 -6.60 -4.66
CA SER A 201 11.69 -7.36 -3.43
C SER A 201 11.00 -8.71 -3.71
N PHE A 202 10.48 -8.90 -4.92
CA PHE A 202 9.69 -10.07 -5.33
C PHE A 202 10.13 -10.63 -6.68
N PRO A 203 11.41 -11.02 -6.85
CA PRO A 203 11.93 -11.47 -8.15
C PRO A 203 11.19 -12.71 -8.69
N HIS A 204 10.65 -13.55 -7.82
CA HIS A 204 9.87 -14.73 -8.17
C HIS A 204 8.47 -14.41 -8.73
N LEU A 205 7.91 -13.24 -8.42
CA LEU A 205 6.59 -12.82 -8.92
C LEU A 205 6.67 -12.16 -10.29
N PHE A 206 7.74 -11.42 -10.54
CA PHE A 206 7.84 -10.53 -11.69
C PHE A 206 8.87 -11.00 -12.73
N GLY A 207 9.35 -12.23 -12.61
CA GLY A 207 10.31 -12.80 -13.56
C GLY A 207 11.63 -12.03 -13.65
N GLY A 208 12.03 -11.36 -12.54
CA GLY A 208 13.25 -10.55 -12.48
C GLY A 208 13.09 -9.14 -13.08
N ASN A 209 11.88 -8.72 -13.46
CA ASN A 209 11.64 -7.33 -13.86
C ASN A 209 11.59 -6.42 -12.61
N ASP A 210 12.71 -5.77 -12.33
CA ASP A 210 12.89 -4.86 -11.20
C ASP A 210 12.41 -3.43 -11.47
N GLN A 211 12.05 -3.11 -12.72
CA GLN A 211 11.57 -1.80 -13.15
C GLN A 211 10.04 -1.65 -13.10
N LEU A 212 9.34 -2.72 -12.71
CA LEU A 212 7.89 -2.71 -12.65
C LEU A 212 7.40 -1.69 -11.62
N ARG A 213 6.55 -0.76 -12.03
CA ARG A 213 6.04 0.29 -11.16
C ARG A 213 5.02 -0.25 -10.17
N CYS A 214 4.98 0.38 -8.99
CA CYS A 214 4.04 0.06 -7.92
C CYS A 214 3.00 1.17 -7.77
N LEU A 215 1.73 0.79 -7.71
CA LEU A 215 0.63 1.67 -7.30
C LEU A 215 0.13 1.24 -5.93
N ILE A 216 0.11 2.17 -4.97
CA ILE A 216 -0.25 1.92 -3.58
C ILE A 216 -1.62 2.58 -3.29
N PRO A 217 -2.73 1.84 -3.35
CA PRO A 217 -4.03 2.33 -2.90
C PRO A 217 -4.02 2.41 -1.37
N CYS A 218 -3.96 3.60 -0.82
CA CYS A 218 -3.94 3.81 0.62
C CYS A 218 -4.90 4.91 1.05
N ALA A 219 -5.24 4.94 2.33
CA ALA A 219 -5.96 6.06 2.92
C ALA A 219 -5.02 7.28 3.02
N ILE A 220 -5.61 8.46 3.05
CA ILE A 220 -4.87 9.73 2.95
C ILE A 220 -3.89 9.95 4.11
N ASP A 221 -4.17 9.36 5.27
CA ASP A 221 -3.32 9.39 6.46
C ASP A 221 -2.06 8.52 6.33
N GLN A 222 -1.97 7.68 5.31
CA GLN A 222 -0.82 6.82 5.00
C GLN A 222 0.15 7.46 3.97
N ASN A 223 -0.13 8.67 3.51
CA ASN A 223 0.59 9.33 2.41
C ASN A 223 1.93 9.98 2.84
N PHE A 224 2.53 9.56 3.97
CA PHE A 224 3.76 10.13 4.53
C PHE A 224 4.99 9.23 4.39
N LEU A 225 4.90 8.14 3.66
CA LEU A 225 5.98 7.23 3.32
C LEU A 225 6.27 7.32 1.83
#